data_483ce28880a66a5c38520ade97cf7a67
#
_entry.id   483ce28880a66a5c38520ade97cf7a67
#
_cell.length_a   1.000
_cell.length_b   1.000
_cell.length_c   1.000
_cell.angle_alpha   90.00
_cell.angle_beta   90.00
_cell.angle_gamma   90.00
#
_symmetry.space_group_name_H-M   'P 1'
#
loop_
_entity.id
_entity.type
_entity.pdbx_description
1 polymer ?
#
loop_
_entity_poly.entity_id
_entity_poly.type
_entity_poly.pdbx_seq_one_letter_code
_entity_poly.pdbx_strand_id
1 'polypeptide(L)'
;MRSTRHFVFSTLIAGVAFPFVATAAPHLYSLAECLDLADRNHPNLWAARARLSAVHAQLDEVTWTPYSQWSMSALGGVMPRVDGNAFYSASSVATLYSGFGQGWGPLFRTELNGVIPITTFGKIVNSKKAAEAQVRVVEWDVEKVRQQTRSDVRRAFFGLQMARDTRVVADEILSRIDTGIEAIKEKIDNGSATITEVDELRLEYYREEIVARSGELEKGKSSAMAALRFFTGVVDDFDVVNEPLARPNVPLKPIVAYLTAARLFRSDINMARAGVVARTALVKYNQAKYFPDLGIGLNASYAVAPSAGRQDNPWISDPYNRFGFAVALGVKWNFDFLANAARVAMAESQLEETRALERLALGGATTEVETAYATAVEAKAREESLDRAEKTARKWIASVQNSIELGSLTEQALTEPLRAYANVTVQHLIALMDLNNAMSALALASGWDGAAPK
;
A
#
# COMPACT_ATOMS: atom_id res chain seq x y z
N MET A 1 -76.28 -10.75 -32.61
CA MET A 1 -76.18 -11.89 -31.68
C MET A 1 -74.93 -11.63 -30.77
N ARG A 2 -75.18 -11.31 -29.51
CA ARG A 2 -74.18 -10.98 -28.48
C ARG A 2 -73.77 -12.28 -27.82
N SER A 3 -72.45 -12.51 -27.74
CA SER A 3 -71.82 -13.59 -26.93
C SER A 3 -71.08 -12.96 -25.79
N THR A 4 -71.57 -13.13 -24.60
CA THR A 4 -71.03 -12.75 -23.29
C THR A 4 -69.96 -13.77 -22.89
N ARG A 5 -68.70 -13.32 -22.67
CA ARG A 5 -67.67 -14.14 -22.06
C ARG A 5 -67.46 -13.70 -20.57
N HIS A 6 -67.75 -14.64 -19.68
CA HIS A 6 -67.46 -14.52 -18.25
C HIS A 6 -65.95 -14.56 -17.98
N PHE A 7 -65.48 -13.53 -17.33
CA PHE A 7 -64.10 -13.50 -16.75
C PHE A 7 -64.20 -14.05 -15.33
N VAL A 8 -63.49 -15.18 -15.07
CA VAL A 8 -63.29 -15.74 -13.74
C VAL A 8 -62.03 -15.14 -13.20
N PHE A 9 -62.14 -14.36 -12.13
CA PHE A 9 -61.01 -13.82 -11.37
C PHE A 9 -60.50 -14.92 -10.41
N SER A 10 -59.39 -15.59 -10.72
CA SER A 10 -58.63 -16.42 -9.77
C SER A 10 -57.67 -15.56 -8.99
N THR A 11 -57.95 -15.32 -7.74
CA THR A 11 -57.03 -14.66 -6.77
C THR A 11 -55.93 -15.64 -6.39
N LEU A 12 -54.75 -15.42 -6.96
CA LEU A 12 -53.49 -16.10 -6.56
C LEU A 12 -52.96 -15.39 -5.32
N ILE A 13 -53.09 -15.99 -4.14
CA ILE A 13 -52.39 -15.57 -2.91
C ILE A 13 -50.94 -16.00 -3.06
N ALA A 14 -50.07 -15.07 -3.47
CA ALA A 14 -48.64 -15.25 -3.43
C ALA A 14 -48.16 -15.17 -1.97
N GLY A 15 -47.88 -16.31 -1.38
CA GLY A 15 -47.18 -16.39 -0.09
C GLY A 15 -45.79 -15.79 -0.23
N VAL A 16 -45.55 -14.64 0.39
CA VAL A 16 -44.22 -14.05 0.52
C VAL A 16 -43.44 -14.91 1.53
N ALA A 17 -42.66 -15.86 1.04
CA ALA A 17 -41.67 -16.54 1.85
C ALA A 17 -40.54 -15.51 2.15
N PHE A 18 -40.50 -14.98 3.35
CA PHE A 18 -39.34 -14.25 3.86
C PHE A 18 -38.16 -15.26 3.90
N PRO A 19 -37.08 -15.02 3.21
CA PRO A 19 -35.87 -15.83 3.43
C PRO A 19 -35.46 -15.63 4.87
N PHE A 20 -35.45 -16.70 5.66
CA PHE A 20 -34.77 -16.78 6.92
C PHE A 20 -33.28 -16.58 6.59
N VAL A 21 -32.77 -15.36 6.80
CA VAL A 21 -31.33 -15.13 6.79
C VAL A 21 -30.80 -15.90 7.99
N ALA A 22 -30.32 -17.12 7.74
CA ALA A 22 -29.51 -17.83 8.71
C ALA A 22 -28.31 -16.93 8.99
N THR A 23 -28.26 -16.31 10.18
CA THR A 23 -27.07 -15.66 10.70
C THR A 23 -26.02 -16.77 10.81
N ALA A 24 -25.14 -16.84 9.80
CA ALA A 24 -23.96 -17.68 9.88
C ALA A 24 -23.21 -17.27 11.15
N ALA A 25 -22.75 -18.25 11.95
CA ALA A 25 -21.93 -17.96 13.09
C ALA A 25 -20.73 -17.08 12.63
N PRO A 26 -20.34 -16.06 13.41
CA PRO A 26 -19.26 -15.18 13.01
C PRO A 26 -18.00 -16.00 12.69
N HIS A 27 -17.43 -15.76 11.52
CA HIS A 27 -16.18 -16.42 11.13
C HIS A 27 -15.05 -15.87 12.01
N LEU A 28 -14.40 -16.75 12.77
CA LEU A 28 -13.28 -16.37 13.62
C LEU A 28 -11.99 -16.40 12.80
N TYR A 29 -11.35 -15.25 12.67
CA TYR A 29 -10.15 -15.09 11.85
C TYR A 29 -8.88 -15.34 12.67
N SER A 30 -7.98 -16.18 12.14
CA SER A 30 -6.62 -16.35 12.63
C SER A 30 -5.72 -15.18 12.22
N LEU A 31 -4.54 -15.05 12.84
CA LEU A 31 -3.56 -14.05 12.43
C LEU A 31 -3.17 -14.19 10.95
N ALA A 32 -2.98 -15.42 10.47
CA ALA A 32 -2.63 -15.68 9.08
C ALA A 32 -3.73 -15.21 8.11
N GLU A 33 -4.98 -15.47 8.41
CA GLU A 33 -6.14 -15.00 7.62
C GLU A 33 -6.27 -13.47 7.66
N CYS A 34 -6.03 -12.84 8.83
CA CYS A 34 -6.01 -11.37 8.94
C CYS A 34 -4.91 -10.74 8.06
N LEU A 35 -3.72 -11.35 8.01
CA LEU A 35 -2.63 -10.90 7.15
C LEU A 35 -2.97 -11.06 5.67
N ASP A 36 -3.55 -12.18 5.27
CA ASP A 36 -3.97 -12.44 3.88
C ASP A 36 -5.10 -11.49 3.44
N LEU A 37 -6.06 -11.23 4.30
CA LEU A 37 -7.13 -10.27 4.04
C LEU A 37 -6.58 -8.85 3.89
N ALA A 38 -5.66 -8.44 4.77
CA ALA A 38 -5.01 -7.14 4.68
C ALA A 38 -4.20 -6.99 3.39
N ASP A 39 -3.47 -8.03 2.98
CA ASP A 39 -2.74 -8.05 1.71
C ASP A 39 -3.67 -7.90 0.48
N ARG A 40 -4.92 -8.34 0.58
CA ARG A 40 -5.90 -8.24 -0.52
C ARG A 40 -6.72 -6.96 -0.48
N ASN A 41 -7.16 -6.55 0.70
CA ASN A 41 -8.23 -5.56 0.87
C ASN A 41 -7.75 -4.20 1.37
N HIS A 42 -6.52 -4.07 1.89
CA HIS A 42 -6.09 -2.82 2.49
C HIS A 42 -5.98 -1.67 1.47
N PRO A 43 -6.63 -0.50 1.69
CA PRO A 43 -6.68 0.58 0.71
C PRO A 43 -5.30 1.13 0.30
N ASN A 44 -4.32 1.17 1.23
CA ASN A 44 -2.96 1.63 0.92
C ASN A 44 -2.26 0.68 -0.07
N LEU A 45 -2.52 -0.64 0.01
CA LEU A 45 -2.00 -1.60 -0.95
C LEU A 45 -2.66 -1.47 -2.32
N TRP A 46 -3.95 -1.18 -2.37
CA TRP A 46 -4.63 -0.86 -3.63
C TRP A 46 -4.04 0.39 -4.27
N ALA A 47 -3.83 1.46 -3.47
CA ALA A 47 -3.20 2.69 -3.96
C ALA A 47 -1.77 2.44 -4.48
N ALA A 48 -0.96 1.64 -3.77
CA ALA A 48 0.39 1.29 -4.19
C ALA A 48 0.38 0.46 -5.49
N ARG A 49 -0.52 -0.54 -5.61
CA ARG A 49 -0.69 -1.33 -6.84
C ARG A 49 -1.20 -0.50 -8.02
N ALA A 50 -2.13 0.43 -7.78
CA ALA A 50 -2.59 1.36 -8.81
C ALA A 50 -1.46 2.27 -9.31
N ARG A 51 -0.59 2.74 -8.39
CA ARG A 51 0.65 3.47 -8.75
C ARG A 51 1.59 2.61 -9.60
N LEU A 52 1.76 1.35 -9.25
CA LEU A 52 2.57 0.41 -10.06
C LEU A 52 1.98 0.24 -11.47
N SER A 53 0.66 0.07 -11.59
CA SER A 53 -0.02 -0.01 -12.89
C SER A 53 0.18 1.27 -13.72
N ALA A 54 0.14 2.44 -13.08
CA ALA A 54 0.39 3.71 -13.76
C ALA A 54 1.84 3.81 -14.29
N VAL A 55 2.83 3.32 -13.51
CA VAL A 55 4.23 3.32 -13.94
C VAL A 55 4.48 2.28 -15.05
N HIS A 56 3.78 1.15 -15.04
CA HIS A 56 3.79 0.20 -16.18
C HIS A 56 3.25 0.87 -17.46
N ALA A 57 2.13 1.60 -17.36
CA ALA A 57 1.60 2.34 -18.51
C ALA A 57 2.58 3.43 -19.00
N GLN A 58 3.33 4.09 -18.09
CA GLN A 58 4.41 5.02 -18.47
C GLN A 58 5.57 4.30 -19.18
N LEU A 59 5.93 3.08 -18.77
CA LEU A 59 6.92 2.26 -19.48
C LEU A 59 6.45 1.92 -20.89
N ASP A 60 5.17 1.55 -21.04
CA ASP A 60 4.58 1.29 -22.34
C ASP A 60 4.57 2.55 -23.21
N GLU A 61 4.20 3.70 -22.66
CA GLU A 61 4.28 4.99 -23.33
C GLU A 61 5.70 5.28 -23.84
N VAL A 62 6.71 5.18 -22.97
CA VAL A 62 8.13 5.39 -23.34
C VAL A 62 8.57 4.40 -24.40
N THR A 63 8.06 3.16 -24.37
CA THR A 63 8.41 2.10 -25.32
C THR A 63 7.82 2.37 -26.70
N TRP A 64 6.56 2.83 -26.77
CA TRP A 64 5.83 2.98 -28.03
C TRP A 64 5.90 4.40 -28.63
N THR A 65 6.11 5.44 -27.82
CA THR A 65 6.20 6.83 -28.28
C THR A 65 7.16 7.02 -29.47
N PRO A 66 8.36 6.41 -29.50
CA PRO A 66 9.28 6.59 -30.64
C PRO A 66 8.71 6.07 -31.96
N TYR A 67 7.84 5.06 -31.93
CA TYR A 67 7.25 4.40 -33.09
C TYR A 67 5.85 4.94 -33.44
N SER A 68 5.25 5.72 -32.56
CA SER A 68 3.90 6.30 -32.71
C SER A 68 3.93 7.75 -33.24
N GLN A 69 4.99 8.17 -33.90
CA GLN A 69 5.14 9.52 -34.42
C GLN A 69 4.43 9.70 -35.77
N TRP A 70 3.12 9.45 -35.74
CA TRP A 70 2.25 9.62 -36.89
C TRP A 70 1.29 10.75 -36.63
N SER A 71 1.16 11.66 -37.63
CA SER A 71 0.19 12.74 -37.59
C SER A 71 -0.63 12.77 -38.88
N MET A 72 -1.92 12.90 -38.74
CA MET A 72 -2.83 13.13 -39.84
C MET A 72 -3.54 14.46 -39.64
N SER A 73 -3.43 15.33 -40.61
CA SER A 73 -4.21 16.57 -40.70
C SER A 73 -5.22 16.48 -41.83
N ALA A 74 -6.44 16.93 -41.61
CA ALA A 74 -7.49 17.03 -42.61
C ALA A 74 -8.10 18.44 -42.56
N LEU A 75 -8.20 19.09 -43.67
CA LEU A 75 -8.80 20.39 -43.83
C LEU A 75 -9.92 20.30 -44.87
N GLY A 76 -11.13 20.64 -44.46
CA GLY A 76 -12.28 20.83 -45.34
C GLY A 76 -12.73 22.28 -45.32
N GLY A 77 -13.01 22.84 -46.44
CA GLY A 77 -13.42 24.26 -46.54
C GLY A 77 -13.94 24.64 -47.91
N VAL A 78 -14.15 25.91 -48.10
CA VAL A 78 -14.50 26.48 -49.40
C VAL A 78 -13.41 27.47 -49.79
N MET A 79 -13.08 27.51 -51.08
CA MET A 79 -12.09 28.42 -51.64
C MET A 79 -12.64 29.15 -52.86
N PRO A 80 -12.12 30.34 -53.17
CA PRO A 80 -12.42 31.00 -54.43
C PRO A 80 -12.00 30.14 -55.60
N ARG A 81 -12.76 30.27 -56.72
CA ARG A 81 -12.38 29.62 -57.97
C ARG A 81 -11.06 30.22 -58.46
N VAL A 82 -10.12 29.33 -58.83
CA VAL A 82 -8.85 29.71 -59.41
C VAL A 82 -8.74 29.16 -60.80
N ASP A 83 -8.76 30.05 -61.79
CA ASP A 83 -8.57 29.70 -63.20
C ASP A 83 -7.23 30.23 -63.69
N GLY A 84 -6.59 29.49 -64.58
CA GLY A 84 -5.33 29.88 -65.18
C GLY A 84 -4.16 28.98 -64.85
N ASN A 85 -3.12 29.07 -65.63
CA ASN A 85 -1.88 28.34 -65.47
C ASN A 85 -0.70 29.29 -65.53
N ALA A 86 0.10 29.37 -64.51
CA ALA A 86 1.20 30.30 -64.33
C ALA A 86 2.32 30.23 -65.42
N PHE A 87 2.24 29.23 -66.31
CA PHE A 87 3.35 28.88 -67.23
C PHE A 87 3.06 29.05 -68.72
N TYR A 88 1.86 29.43 -69.14
CA TYR A 88 1.51 29.42 -70.54
C TYR A 88 1.58 30.74 -71.30
N SER A 89 1.68 31.90 -70.68
CA SER A 89 2.14 33.15 -71.27
C SER A 89 2.17 34.27 -70.24
N ALA A 90 2.89 35.33 -70.54
CA ALA A 90 2.91 36.61 -69.74
C ALA A 90 1.53 37.31 -69.66
N SER A 91 0.53 36.81 -70.37
CA SER A 91 -0.85 37.31 -70.37
C SER A 91 -1.85 36.39 -69.59
N SER A 92 -1.45 35.22 -69.13
CA SER A 92 -2.35 34.36 -68.32
C SER A 92 -2.12 34.55 -66.83
N VAL A 93 -2.54 35.69 -66.34
CA VAL A 93 -2.60 35.96 -64.89
C VAL A 93 -3.67 35.04 -64.31
N ALA A 94 -3.33 34.31 -63.24
CA ALA A 94 -4.33 33.57 -62.51
C ALA A 94 -5.44 34.49 -62.04
N THR A 95 -6.65 34.30 -62.56
CA THR A 95 -7.78 35.13 -62.18
C THR A 95 -8.41 34.57 -60.94
N LEU A 96 -8.25 35.29 -59.82
CA LEU A 96 -8.88 34.97 -58.57
C LEU A 96 -10.26 35.62 -58.50
N TYR A 97 -11.32 34.84 -58.55
CA TYR A 97 -12.71 35.33 -58.39
C TYR A 97 -13.02 35.46 -56.90
N SER A 98 -12.84 36.68 -56.35
CA SER A 98 -12.97 36.98 -54.92
C SER A 98 -14.38 37.38 -54.45
N GLY A 99 -15.40 37.37 -55.34
CA GLY A 99 -16.76 37.78 -54.99
C GLY A 99 -17.57 36.68 -54.31
N PHE A 100 -18.24 36.99 -53.20
CA PHE A 100 -19.24 36.11 -52.60
C PHE A 100 -20.37 35.92 -53.62
N GLY A 101 -20.59 34.67 -54.07
CA GLY A 101 -21.69 34.28 -54.99
C GLY A 101 -21.25 33.88 -56.39
N GLN A 102 -20.03 34.09 -56.80
CA GLN A 102 -19.50 33.63 -58.09
C GLN A 102 -18.16 32.92 -57.88
N GLY A 103 -18.14 31.62 -58.07
CA GLY A 103 -16.86 30.88 -58.18
C GLY A 103 -16.25 30.36 -56.87
N TRP A 104 -17.03 30.14 -55.87
CA TRP A 104 -16.56 29.38 -54.68
C TRP A 104 -16.80 27.87 -54.87
N GLY A 105 -15.87 27.07 -54.41
CA GLY A 105 -15.99 25.60 -54.48
C GLY A 105 -15.37 24.90 -53.26
N PRO A 106 -15.68 23.65 -53.04
CA PRO A 106 -15.14 22.88 -51.94
C PRO A 106 -13.65 22.62 -52.11
N LEU A 107 -12.93 22.67 -50.98
CA LEU A 107 -11.54 22.24 -50.83
C LEU A 107 -11.48 21.15 -49.78
N PHE A 108 -10.83 20.02 -50.09
CA PHE A 108 -10.46 19.02 -49.14
C PHE A 108 -8.96 18.75 -49.27
N ARG A 109 -8.25 18.77 -48.13
CA ARG A 109 -6.81 18.44 -48.07
C ARG A 109 -6.56 17.55 -46.88
N THR A 110 -5.82 16.49 -47.07
CA THR A 110 -5.34 15.64 -46.00
C THR A 110 -3.84 15.37 -46.19
N GLU A 111 -3.14 15.28 -45.07
CA GLU A 111 -1.71 15.01 -45.03
C GLU A 111 -1.42 14.05 -43.87
N LEU A 112 -0.78 12.93 -44.18
CA LEU A 112 -0.31 11.93 -43.24
C LEU A 112 1.21 12.02 -43.21
N ASN A 113 1.76 12.30 -42.03
CA ASN A 113 3.20 12.29 -41.78
C ASN A 113 3.54 11.24 -40.75
N GLY A 114 4.63 10.50 -40.97
CA GLY A 114 5.13 9.51 -40.04
C GLY A 114 6.65 9.47 -40.03
N VAL A 115 7.22 9.15 -38.85
CA VAL A 115 8.66 8.94 -38.71
C VAL A 115 8.89 7.62 -37.99
N ILE A 116 9.69 6.74 -38.62
CA ILE A 116 10.15 5.48 -38.04
C ILE A 116 11.62 5.65 -37.68
N PRO A 117 12.00 5.63 -36.40
CA PRO A 117 13.39 5.76 -35.97
C PRO A 117 14.19 4.51 -36.37
N ILE A 118 15.36 4.69 -37.01
CA ILE A 118 16.33 3.64 -37.28
C ILE A 118 17.32 3.56 -36.12
N THR A 119 17.89 4.70 -35.74
CA THR A 119 18.80 4.80 -34.59
C THR A 119 18.72 6.18 -33.97
N THR A 120 18.75 6.21 -32.65
CA THR A 120 18.77 7.43 -31.84
C THR A 120 20.01 7.49 -30.96
N PHE A 121 21.05 6.73 -31.29
CA PHE A 121 22.33 6.66 -30.58
C PHE A 121 22.16 6.44 -29.06
N GLY A 122 21.17 5.62 -28.68
CA GLY A 122 20.93 5.23 -27.29
C GLY A 122 19.86 6.04 -26.55
N LYS A 123 19.24 7.07 -27.14
CA LYS A 123 18.16 7.83 -26.48
C LYS A 123 16.99 6.92 -26.10
N ILE A 124 16.44 6.16 -27.08
CA ILE A 124 15.32 5.23 -26.85
C ILE A 124 15.69 4.12 -25.87
N VAL A 125 16.87 3.51 -26.04
CA VAL A 125 17.33 2.42 -25.19
C VAL A 125 17.52 2.87 -23.74
N ASN A 126 18.12 4.04 -23.52
CA ASN A 126 18.38 4.53 -22.18
C ASN A 126 17.12 5.12 -21.50
N SER A 127 16.19 5.73 -22.28
CA SER A 127 14.89 6.13 -21.70
C SER A 127 14.08 4.92 -21.26
N LYS A 128 14.04 3.85 -22.06
CA LYS A 128 13.38 2.59 -21.69
C LYS A 128 14.01 1.95 -20.46
N LYS A 129 15.35 1.87 -20.39
CA LYS A 129 16.06 1.36 -19.20
C LYS A 129 15.77 2.17 -17.95
N ALA A 130 15.64 3.48 -18.07
CA ALA A 130 15.26 4.34 -16.95
C ALA A 130 13.82 4.06 -16.48
N ALA A 131 12.88 3.90 -17.41
CA ALA A 131 11.49 3.56 -17.11
C ALA A 131 11.37 2.15 -16.50
N GLU A 132 12.08 1.14 -17.01
CA GLU A 132 12.14 -0.22 -16.44
C GLU A 132 12.70 -0.21 -15.00
N ALA A 133 13.71 0.60 -14.75
CA ALA A 133 14.25 0.76 -13.40
C ALA A 133 13.27 1.50 -12.49
N GLN A 134 12.51 2.45 -13.01
CA GLN A 134 11.45 3.15 -12.25
C GLN A 134 10.30 2.19 -11.87
N VAL A 135 9.93 1.26 -12.74
CA VAL A 135 8.99 0.17 -12.38
C VAL A 135 9.51 -0.59 -11.17
N ARG A 136 10.78 -0.99 -11.19
CA ARG A 136 11.39 -1.71 -10.03
C ARG A 136 11.39 -0.89 -8.75
N VAL A 137 11.58 0.43 -8.82
CA VAL A 137 11.45 1.29 -7.63
C VAL A 137 10.05 1.18 -7.03
N VAL A 138 9.01 1.25 -7.87
CA VAL A 138 7.62 1.20 -7.40
C VAL A 138 7.20 -0.21 -6.98
N GLU A 139 7.74 -1.29 -7.58
CA GLU A 139 7.55 -2.67 -7.10
C GLU A 139 8.03 -2.81 -5.65
N TRP A 140 9.20 -2.27 -5.33
CA TRP A 140 9.70 -2.27 -3.95
C TRP A 140 8.93 -1.33 -3.02
N ASP A 141 8.33 -0.24 -3.53
CA ASP A 141 7.41 0.60 -2.76
C ASP A 141 6.14 -0.17 -2.36
N VAL A 142 5.57 -0.97 -3.27
CA VAL A 142 4.45 -1.87 -2.96
C VAL A 142 4.82 -2.85 -1.85
N GLU A 143 6.01 -3.46 -1.93
CA GLU A 143 6.48 -4.40 -0.91
C GLU A 143 6.72 -3.71 0.44
N LYS A 144 7.23 -2.48 0.44
CA LYS A 144 7.38 -1.66 1.65
C LYS A 144 6.03 -1.42 2.33
N VAL A 145 5.02 -1.01 1.56
CA VAL A 145 3.66 -0.78 2.08
C VAL A 145 3.07 -2.09 2.64
N ARG A 146 3.30 -3.21 1.95
CA ARG A 146 2.84 -4.53 2.40
C ARG A 146 3.46 -4.94 3.73
N GLN A 147 4.79 -4.82 3.86
CA GLN A 147 5.50 -5.15 5.10
C GLN A 147 5.05 -4.29 6.28
N GLN A 148 4.84 -2.99 6.04
CA GLN A 148 4.31 -2.09 7.05
C GLN A 148 2.89 -2.48 7.46
N THR A 149 2.00 -2.73 6.51
CA THR A 149 0.62 -3.16 6.77
C THR A 149 0.59 -4.45 7.59
N ARG A 150 1.41 -5.44 7.25
CA ARG A 150 1.52 -6.69 8.01
C ARG A 150 2.00 -6.47 9.44
N SER A 151 2.96 -5.56 9.66
CA SER A 151 3.43 -5.19 11.00
C SER A 151 2.30 -4.55 11.82
N ASP A 152 1.52 -3.67 11.21
CA ASP A 152 0.41 -2.97 11.88
C ASP A 152 -0.74 -3.94 12.23
N VAL A 153 -1.05 -4.90 11.34
CA VAL A 153 -2.02 -6.00 11.62
C VAL A 153 -1.57 -6.83 12.81
N ARG A 154 -0.30 -7.24 12.86
CA ARG A 154 0.25 -8.02 14.00
C ARG A 154 0.13 -7.25 15.30
N ARG A 155 0.51 -5.96 15.29
CA ARG A 155 0.38 -5.11 16.48
C ARG A 155 -1.06 -5.02 16.98
N ALA A 156 -2.02 -4.84 16.10
CA ALA A 156 -3.43 -4.79 16.45
C ALA A 156 -3.94 -6.15 16.96
N PHE A 157 -3.51 -7.25 16.33
CA PHE A 157 -3.90 -8.61 16.73
C PHE A 157 -3.38 -8.99 18.11
N PHE A 158 -2.08 -8.79 18.37
CA PHE A 158 -1.50 -9.05 19.69
C PHE A 158 -2.05 -8.11 20.77
N GLY A 159 -2.34 -6.85 20.41
CA GLY A 159 -3.02 -5.94 21.33
C GLY A 159 -4.43 -6.40 21.71
N LEU A 160 -5.17 -6.99 20.77
CA LEU A 160 -6.48 -7.57 21.03
C LEU A 160 -6.39 -8.81 21.92
N GLN A 161 -5.45 -9.73 21.64
CA GLN A 161 -5.23 -10.91 22.49
C GLN A 161 -4.85 -10.50 23.92
N MET A 162 -3.89 -9.58 24.07
CA MET A 162 -3.48 -9.07 25.38
C MET A 162 -4.66 -8.46 26.16
N ALA A 163 -5.52 -7.66 25.50
CA ALA A 163 -6.67 -7.06 26.15
C ALA A 163 -7.70 -8.12 26.62
N ARG A 164 -7.91 -9.19 25.82
CA ARG A 164 -8.77 -10.32 26.19
C ARG A 164 -8.22 -11.11 27.37
N ASP A 165 -6.94 -11.48 27.30
CA ASP A 165 -6.31 -12.27 28.36
C ASP A 165 -6.24 -11.48 29.67
N THR A 166 -5.93 -10.19 29.61
CA THR A 166 -5.94 -9.32 30.78
C THR A 166 -7.35 -9.19 31.37
N ARG A 167 -8.39 -9.19 30.53
CA ARG A 167 -9.79 -9.18 31.01
C ARG A 167 -10.11 -10.46 31.79
N VAL A 168 -9.70 -11.63 31.29
CA VAL A 168 -9.89 -12.91 31.98
C VAL A 168 -9.22 -12.88 33.37
N VAL A 169 -7.99 -12.35 33.44
CA VAL A 169 -7.27 -12.18 34.72
C VAL A 169 -8.00 -11.20 35.66
N ALA A 170 -8.49 -10.10 35.13
CA ALA A 170 -9.23 -9.11 35.92
C ALA A 170 -10.52 -9.71 36.52
N ASP A 171 -11.28 -10.46 35.71
CA ASP A 171 -12.52 -11.11 36.12
C ASP A 171 -12.26 -12.20 37.20
N GLU A 172 -11.16 -12.98 37.07
CA GLU A 172 -10.73 -13.93 38.11
C GLU A 172 -10.40 -13.23 39.43
N ILE A 173 -9.66 -12.14 39.37
CA ILE A 173 -9.27 -11.39 40.58
C ILE A 173 -10.50 -10.73 41.22
N LEU A 174 -11.39 -10.14 40.44
CA LEU A 174 -12.64 -9.56 40.94
C LEU A 174 -13.49 -10.62 41.70
N SER A 175 -13.65 -11.80 41.11
CA SER A 175 -14.36 -12.91 41.75
C SER A 175 -13.74 -13.30 43.11
N ARG A 176 -12.41 -13.34 43.20
CA ARG A 176 -11.69 -13.63 44.44
C ARG A 176 -11.86 -12.53 45.50
N ILE A 177 -11.84 -11.26 45.07
CA ILE A 177 -12.06 -10.10 45.95
C ILE A 177 -13.51 -10.12 46.49
N ASP A 178 -14.50 -10.34 45.62
CA ASP A 178 -15.91 -10.40 45.98
C ASP A 178 -16.14 -11.50 47.00
N THR A 179 -15.59 -12.69 46.81
CA THR A 179 -15.63 -13.82 47.80
C THR A 179 -14.94 -13.42 49.11
N GLY A 180 -13.83 -12.68 49.05
CA GLY A 180 -13.13 -12.18 50.21
C GLY A 180 -13.95 -11.16 51.00
N ILE A 181 -14.65 -10.26 50.36
CA ILE A 181 -15.52 -9.26 50.97
C ILE A 181 -16.69 -9.95 51.70
N GLU A 182 -17.32 -10.96 51.05
CA GLU A 182 -18.40 -11.74 51.67
C GLU A 182 -17.92 -12.45 52.94
N ALA A 183 -16.76 -13.11 52.89
CA ALA A 183 -16.17 -13.79 54.02
C ALA A 183 -15.80 -12.83 55.18
N ILE A 184 -15.34 -11.65 54.89
CA ILE A 184 -15.05 -10.59 55.87
C ILE A 184 -16.35 -10.10 56.53
N LYS A 185 -17.42 -9.84 55.77
CA LYS A 185 -18.72 -9.41 56.26
C LYS A 185 -19.31 -10.43 57.23
N GLU A 186 -19.31 -11.72 56.83
CA GLU A 186 -19.78 -12.79 57.69
C GLU A 186 -19.02 -12.88 59.03
N LYS A 187 -17.71 -12.65 59.02
CA LYS A 187 -16.90 -12.67 60.24
C LYS A 187 -17.11 -11.44 61.13
N ILE A 188 -17.33 -10.28 60.54
CA ILE A 188 -17.71 -9.06 61.28
C ILE A 188 -19.06 -9.28 61.99
N ASP A 189 -20.06 -9.80 61.27
CA ASP A 189 -21.38 -10.14 61.78
C ASP A 189 -21.34 -11.16 62.90
N ASN A 190 -20.42 -12.14 62.82
CA ASN A 190 -20.17 -13.14 63.84
C ASN A 190 -19.30 -12.66 65.04
N GLY A 191 -18.95 -11.36 65.08
CA GLY A 191 -18.26 -10.75 66.22
C GLY A 191 -16.76 -11.05 66.29
N SER A 192 -16.08 -11.26 65.17
CA SER A 192 -14.63 -11.50 65.14
C SER A 192 -13.86 -10.30 65.71
N ALA A 193 -12.95 -10.56 66.65
CA ALA A 193 -12.10 -9.52 67.27
C ALA A 193 -10.90 -9.15 66.42
N THR A 194 -10.61 -9.92 65.34
CA THR A 194 -9.37 -9.75 64.54
C THR A 194 -9.63 -9.18 63.15
N ILE A 195 -10.87 -9.18 62.67
CA ILE A 195 -11.27 -8.63 61.34
C ILE A 195 -12.14 -7.42 61.59
N THR A 196 -11.81 -6.33 60.87
CA THR A 196 -12.43 -5.02 61.07
C THR A 196 -13.03 -4.50 59.76
N GLU A 197 -13.94 -3.51 59.88
CA GLU A 197 -14.47 -2.73 58.75
C GLU A 197 -13.34 -2.11 57.85
N VAL A 198 -12.16 -1.87 58.41
CA VAL A 198 -11.00 -1.38 57.67
C VAL A 198 -10.51 -2.43 56.63
N ASP A 199 -10.63 -3.68 56.95
CA ASP A 199 -10.21 -4.75 56.03
C ASP A 199 -11.22 -4.94 54.89
N GLU A 200 -12.51 -4.74 55.15
CA GLU A 200 -13.56 -4.66 54.16
C GLU A 200 -13.33 -3.48 53.20
N LEU A 201 -13.18 -2.28 53.71
CA LEU A 201 -12.94 -1.05 52.93
C LEU A 201 -11.67 -1.17 52.08
N ARG A 202 -10.64 -1.88 52.54
CA ARG A 202 -9.43 -2.12 51.80
C ARG A 202 -9.70 -2.99 50.57
N LEU A 203 -10.48 -4.07 50.68
CA LEU A 203 -10.84 -4.91 49.55
C LEU A 203 -11.79 -4.21 48.58
N GLU A 204 -12.73 -3.43 49.09
CA GLU A 204 -13.61 -2.58 48.25
C GLU A 204 -12.80 -1.59 47.43
N TYR A 205 -11.80 -0.93 48.05
CA TYR A 205 -10.88 -0.04 47.32
C TYR A 205 -10.16 -0.79 46.16
N TYR A 206 -9.59 -1.97 46.42
CA TYR A 206 -8.92 -2.76 45.35
C TYR A 206 -9.87 -3.21 44.27
N ARG A 207 -11.10 -3.56 44.63
CA ARG A 207 -12.16 -3.89 43.70
C ARG A 207 -12.42 -2.74 42.73
N GLU A 208 -12.63 -1.56 43.23
CA GLU A 208 -12.90 -0.38 42.40
C GLU A 208 -11.69 0.03 41.57
N GLU A 209 -10.48 -0.14 42.04
CA GLU A 209 -9.26 0.07 41.25
C GLU A 209 -9.22 -0.88 40.03
N ILE A 210 -9.58 -2.16 40.20
CA ILE A 210 -9.61 -3.14 39.09
C ILE A 210 -10.76 -2.84 38.12
N VAL A 211 -11.93 -2.47 38.63
CA VAL A 211 -13.07 -2.07 37.79
C VAL A 211 -12.70 -0.86 36.92
N ALA A 212 -12.05 0.16 37.49
CA ALA A 212 -11.58 1.30 36.73
C ALA A 212 -10.62 0.90 35.60
N ARG A 213 -9.63 0.03 35.88
CA ARG A 213 -8.69 -0.48 34.89
C ARG A 213 -9.35 -1.35 33.82
N SER A 214 -10.43 -2.08 34.17
CA SER A 214 -11.16 -2.89 33.19
C SER A 214 -11.84 -2.04 32.11
N GLY A 215 -12.20 -0.81 32.40
CA GLY A 215 -12.67 0.16 31.41
C GLY A 215 -11.61 0.53 30.36
N GLU A 216 -10.35 0.64 30.77
CA GLU A 216 -9.22 0.86 29.84
C GLU A 216 -8.98 -0.34 28.93
N LEU A 217 -9.15 -1.57 29.44
CA LEU A 217 -9.05 -2.80 28.66
C LEU A 217 -10.12 -2.88 27.57
N GLU A 218 -11.37 -2.54 27.90
CA GLU A 218 -12.47 -2.58 26.92
C GLU A 218 -12.26 -1.52 25.81
N LYS A 219 -11.76 -0.33 26.16
CA LYS A 219 -11.31 0.66 25.17
C LYS A 219 -10.19 0.11 24.28
N GLY A 220 -9.18 -0.55 24.87
CA GLY A 220 -8.06 -1.17 24.13
C GLY A 220 -8.56 -2.24 23.17
N LYS A 221 -9.43 -3.13 23.62
CA LYS A 221 -10.07 -4.18 22.81
C LYS A 221 -10.86 -3.57 21.64
N SER A 222 -11.71 -2.58 21.92
CA SER A 222 -12.52 -1.90 20.89
C SER A 222 -11.63 -1.22 19.84
N SER A 223 -10.56 -0.55 20.27
CA SER A 223 -9.61 0.11 19.38
C SER A 223 -8.85 -0.89 18.50
N ALA A 224 -8.38 -2.00 19.08
CA ALA A 224 -7.68 -3.05 18.35
C ALA A 224 -8.61 -3.74 17.33
N MET A 225 -9.87 -3.98 17.72
CA MET A 225 -10.88 -4.55 16.83
C MET A 225 -11.20 -3.60 15.66
N ALA A 226 -11.36 -2.30 15.92
CA ALA A 226 -11.57 -1.30 14.89
C ALA A 226 -10.38 -1.22 13.92
N ALA A 227 -9.15 -1.29 14.43
CA ALA A 227 -7.94 -1.32 13.60
C ALA A 227 -7.88 -2.59 12.72
N LEU A 228 -8.19 -3.76 13.27
CA LEU A 228 -8.22 -5.00 12.49
C LEU A 228 -9.29 -4.98 11.40
N ARG A 229 -10.49 -4.50 11.68
CA ARG A 229 -11.53 -4.30 10.66
C ARG A 229 -11.06 -3.36 9.53
N PHE A 230 -10.41 -2.26 9.89
CA PHE A 230 -9.86 -1.34 8.92
C PHE A 230 -8.77 -2.00 8.03
N PHE A 231 -7.84 -2.74 8.64
CA PHE A 231 -6.75 -3.39 7.89
C PHE A 231 -7.26 -4.53 7.01
N THR A 232 -8.20 -5.35 7.50
CA THR A 232 -8.73 -6.50 6.76
C THR A 232 -9.80 -6.13 5.73
N GLY A 233 -10.41 -4.95 5.89
CA GLY A 233 -11.52 -4.51 5.05
C GLY A 233 -12.83 -5.29 5.27
N VAL A 234 -12.93 -6.07 6.36
CA VAL A 234 -14.14 -6.81 6.72
C VAL A 234 -15.03 -5.90 7.56
N VAL A 235 -16.25 -5.67 7.09
CA VAL A 235 -17.20 -4.75 7.74
C VAL A 235 -18.14 -5.46 8.69
N ASP A 236 -18.57 -6.69 8.34
CA ASP A 236 -19.61 -7.44 9.05
C ASP A 236 -18.99 -8.49 9.98
N ASP A 237 -19.57 -8.64 11.18
CA ASP A 237 -19.32 -9.68 12.20
C ASP A 237 -17.87 -10.22 12.27
N PHE A 238 -16.92 -9.27 12.24
CA PHE A 238 -15.50 -9.60 12.33
C PHE A 238 -15.14 -9.93 13.78
N ASP A 239 -14.64 -11.13 14.01
CA ASP A 239 -13.99 -11.51 15.25
C ASP A 239 -12.76 -12.41 14.97
N VAL A 240 -11.86 -12.52 15.94
CA VAL A 240 -10.65 -13.33 15.83
C VAL A 240 -10.72 -14.53 16.74
N VAL A 241 -9.99 -15.58 16.38
CA VAL A 241 -9.84 -16.79 17.19
C VAL A 241 -9.42 -16.40 18.60
N ASN A 242 -10.11 -16.97 19.59
CA ASN A 242 -9.84 -16.70 21.00
C ASN A 242 -8.71 -17.63 21.51
N GLU A 243 -7.50 -17.43 20.98
CA GLU A 243 -6.29 -18.09 21.44
C GLU A 243 -5.57 -17.19 22.44
N PRO A 244 -5.03 -17.73 23.53
CA PRO A 244 -4.25 -16.95 24.49
C PRO A 244 -2.96 -16.43 23.83
N LEU A 245 -2.52 -15.26 24.26
CA LEU A 245 -1.26 -14.68 23.79
C LEU A 245 -0.08 -15.59 24.20
N ALA A 246 0.66 -16.04 23.20
CA ALA A 246 1.75 -16.98 23.38
C ALA A 246 3.09 -16.39 22.91
N ARG A 247 4.18 -17.03 23.35
CA ARG A 247 5.52 -16.72 22.84
C ARG A 247 5.60 -16.97 21.34
N PRO A 248 6.35 -16.14 20.60
CA PRO A 248 6.54 -16.34 19.17
C PRO A 248 7.23 -17.70 18.91
N ASN A 249 6.71 -18.45 17.95
CA ASN A 249 7.28 -19.74 17.54
C ASN A 249 8.61 -19.62 16.78
N VAL A 250 9.01 -18.41 16.44
CA VAL A 250 10.24 -18.14 15.68
C VAL A 250 11.37 -17.82 16.65
N PRO A 251 12.47 -18.62 16.66
CA PRO A 251 13.60 -18.36 17.53
C PRO A 251 14.37 -17.13 17.07
N LEU A 252 14.82 -16.33 18.03
CA LEU A 252 15.73 -15.21 17.77
C LEU A 252 17.08 -15.75 17.31
N LYS A 253 17.47 -15.42 16.07
CA LYS A 253 18.76 -15.81 15.46
C LYS A 253 19.85 -14.80 15.81
N PRO A 254 21.13 -15.13 15.54
CA PRO A 254 22.21 -14.14 15.68
C PRO A 254 21.99 -12.91 14.79
N ILE A 255 22.38 -11.73 15.26
CA ILE A 255 22.18 -10.44 14.59
C ILE A 255 22.69 -10.42 13.14
N VAL A 256 23.78 -11.13 12.85
CA VAL A 256 24.38 -11.22 11.51
C VAL A 256 23.38 -11.75 10.47
N ALA A 257 22.48 -12.66 10.87
CA ALA A 257 21.44 -13.17 9.96
C ALA A 257 20.47 -12.07 9.53
N TYR A 258 20.07 -11.20 10.45
CA TYR A 258 19.13 -10.08 10.17
C TYR A 258 19.83 -8.95 9.38
N LEU A 259 21.09 -8.65 9.67
CA LEU A 259 21.87 -7.68 8.89
C LEU A 259 22.08 -8.16 7.44
N THR A 260 22.30 -9.46 7.25
CA THR A 260 22.41 -10.03 5.90
C THR A 260 21.06 -10.00 5.18
N ALA A 261 19.96 -10.35 5.89
CA ALA A 261 18.62 -10.30 5.35
C ALA A 261 18.23 -8.86 4.94
N ALA A 262 18.56 -7.85 5.76
CA ALA A 262 18.28 -6.45 5.45
C ALA A 262 18.95 -6.00 4.14
N ARG A 263 20.18 -6.39 3.90
CA ARG A 263 20.90 -6.07 2.66
C ARG A 263 20.28 -6.69 1.41
N LEU A 264 19.55 -7.81 1.55
CA LEU A 264 18.98 -8.57 0.43
C LEU A 264 17.49 -8.23 0.21
N PHE A 265 16.72 -8.11 1.29
CA PHE A 265 15.26 -8.11 1.22
C PHE A 265 14.62 -6.78 1.61
N ARG A 266 15.36 -5.86 2.20
CA ARG A 266 14.79 -4.60 2.65
C ARG A 266 14.38 -3.71 1.47
N SER A 267 13.12 -3.31 1.47
CA SER A 267 12.49 -2.62 0.35
C SER A 267 13.13 -1.26 0.05
N ASP A 268 13.45 -0.45 1.06
CA ASP A 268 14.06 0.88 0.89
C ASP A 268 15.47 0.82 0.27
N ILE A 269 16.28 -0.18 0.66
CA ILE A 269 17.60 -0.41 0.06
C ILE A 269 17.45 -0.79 -1.41
N ASN A 270 16.52 -1.69 -1.72
CA ASN A 270 16.30 -2.14 -3.10
C ASN A 270 15.66 -1.05 -3.97
N MET A 271 14.79 -0.20 -3.40
CA MET A 271 14.29 1.02 -4.04
C MET A 271 15.46 1.96 -4.41
N ALA A 272 16.36 2.22 -3.47
CA ALA A 272 17.51 3.10 -3.70
C ALA A 272 18.44 2.54 -4.79
N ARG A 273 18.74 1.24 -4.78
CA ARG A 273 19.52 0.56 -5.83
C ARG A 273 18.86 0.67 -7.20
N ALA A 274 17.56 0.41 -7.29
CA ALA A 274 16.80 0.58 -8.53
C ALA A 274 16.81 2.04 -9.00
N GLY A 275 16.73 2.99 -8.06
CA GLY A 275 16.85 4.43 -8.32
C GLY A 275 18.22 4.80 -8.91
N VAL A 276 19.32 4.25 -8.41
CA VAL A 276 20.67 4.47 -8.98
C VAL A 276 20.74 3.96 -10.43
N VAL A 277 20.13 2.80 -10.72
CA VAL A 277 20.05 2.27 -12.10
C VAL A 277 19.25 3.21 -13.00
N ALA A 278 18.09 3.72 -12.53
CA ALA A 278 17.26 4.67 -13.27
C ALA A 278 18.03 5.97 -13.58
N ARG A 279 18.68 6.58 -12.58
CA ARG A 279 19.47 7.81 -12.74
C ARG A 279 20.67 7.61 -13.66
N THR A 280 21.36 6.47 -13.55
CA THR A 280 22.47 6.13 -14.47
C THR A 280 21.98 6.06 -15.92
N ALA A 281 20.82 5.47 -16.16
CA ALA A 281 20.23 5.43 -17.50
C ALA A 281 19.83 6.84 -18.00
N LEU A 282 19.31 7.71 -17.12
CA LEU A 282 18.98 9.10 -17.47
C LEU A 282 20.21 9.95 -17.81
N VAL A 283 21.36 9.75 -17.12
CA VAL A 283 22.64 10.38 -17.51
C VAL A 283 23.00 9.97 -18.95
N LYS A 284 22.99 8.66 -19.25
CA LYS A 284 23.29 8.16 -20.59
C LYS A 284 22.29 8.66 -21.63
N TYR A 285 21.01 8.80 -21.28
CA TYR A 285 20.00 9.39 -22.15
C TYR A 285 20.34 10.86 -22.49
N ASN A 286 20.72 11.67 -21.50
CA ASN A 286 21.10 13.05 -21.75
C ASN A 286 22.42 13.16 -22.54
N GLN A 287 23.40 12.31 -22.30
CA GLN A 287 24.62 12.20 -23.10
C GLN A 287 24.30 11.83 -24.56
N ALA A 288 23.34 10.91 -24.80
CA ALA A 288 22.91 10.51 -26.13
C ALA A 288 22.29 11.67 -26.94
N LYS A 289 21.81 12.75 -26.28
CA LYS A 289 21.27 13.95 -26.98
C LYS A 289 22.31 14.74 -27.77
N TYR A 290 23.60 14.50 -27.52
CA TYR A 290 24.65 15.10 -28.37
C TYR A 290 24.70 14.51 -29.80
N PHE A 291 24.08 13.38 -30.02
CA PHE A 291 24.07 12.70 -31.31
C PHE A 291 22.76 12.93 -32.07
N PRO A 292 22.78 12.85 -33.40
CA PRO A 292 21.58 13.01 -34.23
C PRO A 292 20.63 11.83 -34.08
N ASP A 293 19.37 11.98 -34.51
CA ASP A 293 18.42 10.91 -34.72
C ASP A 293 18.36 10.60 -36.22
N LEU A 294 18.46 9.32 -36.58
CA LEU A 294 18.28 8.80 -37.94
C LEU A 294 16.94 8.06 -38.03
N GLY A 295 16.16 8.39 -39.03
CA GLY A 295 14.86 7.76 -39.23
C GLY A 295 14.40 7.79 -40.69
N ILE A 296 13.38 6.97 -40.97
CA ILE A 296 12.66 7.00 -42.24
C ILE A 296 11.42 7.88 -42.05
N GLY A 297 11.38 8.99 -42.81
CA GLY A 297 10.20 9.83 -42.91
C GLY A 297 9.26 9.31 -43.98
N LEU A 298 7.99 9.28 -43.69
CA LEU A 298 6.88 8.92 -44.57
C LEU A 298 5.96 10.12 -44.65
N ASN A 299 5.65 10.54 -45.89
CA ASN A 299 4.65 11.58 -46.14
C ASN A 299 3.67 11.08 -47.20
N ALA A 300 2.39 11.19 -46.94
CA ALA A 300 1.33 10.98 -47.92
C ALA A 300 0.39 12.19 -47.86
N SER A 301 0.16 12.80 -49.01
CA SER A 301 -0.70 13.98 -49.12
C SER A 301 -1.73 13.81 -50.21
N TYR A 302 -2.96 14.21 -49.94
CA TYR A 302 -4.05 14.28 -50.92
C TYR A 302 -4.73 15.64 -50.80
N ALA A 303 -4.92 16.27 -51.94
CA ALA A 303 -5.69 17.52 -52.03
C ALA A 303 -6.61 17.45 -53.25
N VAL A 304 -7.84 17.91 -53.07
CA VAL A 304 -8.81 18.07 -54.15
C VAL A 304 -9.60 19.34 -53.96
N ALA A 305 -9.62 20.14 -55.02
CA ALA A 305 -10.44 21.35 -55.13
C ALA A 305 -11.00 21.44 -56.57
N PRO A 306 -12.22 20.95 -56.81
CA PRO A 306 -12.82 20.92 -58.14
C PRO A 306 -12.97 22.33 -58.79
N SER A 307 -13.01 23.38 -57.99
CA SER A 307 -13.08 24.80 -58.42
C SER A 307 -11.71 25.39 -58.80
N ALA A 308 -10.62 24.64 -58.65
CA ALA A 308 -9.29 25.06 -59.11
C ALA A 308 -8.93 24.34 -60.40
N GLY A 309 -8.37 25.05 -61.37
CA GLY A 309 -7.83 24.47 -62.59
C GLY A 309 -6.69 23.48 -62.27
N ARG A 310 -6.68 22.31 -62.92
CA ARG A 310 -5.61 21.33 -62.76
C ARG A 310 -4.30 21.82 -63.37
N GLN A 311 -3.22 21.58 -62.69
CA GLN A 311 -1.88 21.82 -63.18
C GLN A 311 -1.33 20.56 -63.86
N ASP A 312 -1.18 20.65 -65.22
CA ASP A 312 -0.75 19.51 -66.04
C ASP A 312 0.77 19.50 -66.30
N ASN A 313 1.50 20.48 -65.82
CA ASN A 313 2.97 20.51 -65.98
C ASN A 313 3.61 19.56 -64.96
N PRO A 314 4.31 18.50 -65.38
CA PRO A 314 4.88 17.50 -64.48
C PRO A 314 5.99 18.04 -63.56
N TRP A 315 6.52 19.23 -63.86
CA TRP A 315 7.58 19.86 -63.06
C TRP A 315 7.06 20.81 -61.97
N ILE A 316 5.74 20.96 -61.90
CA ILE A 316 5.12 21.90 -60.93
C ILE A 316 4.14 21.09 -60.07
N SER A 317 4.30 21.18 -58.75
CA SER A 317 3.37 20.57 -57.82
C SER A 317 2.05 21.38 -57.79
N ASP A 318 0.92 20.74 -58.11
CA ASP A 318 -0.42 21.33 -57.95
C ASP A 318 -0.76 21.50 -56.47
N PRO A 319 -0.98 22.71 -55.97
CA PRO A 319 -1.29 22.91 -54.55
C PRO A 319 -2.73 22.49 -54.17
N TYR A 320 -3.63 22.33 -55.18
CA TYR A 320 -5.06 22.14 -54.98
C TYR A 320 -5.56 20.73 -55.36
N ASN A 321 -4.98 20.11 -56.39
CA ASN A 321 -5.39 18.81 -56.91
C ASN A 321 -4.18 17.90 -57.03
N ARG A 322 -3.81 17.20 -55.95
CA ARG A 322 -2.62 16.36 -55.98
C ARG A 322 -2.78 15.10 -55.10
N PHE A 323 -2.14 14.05 -55.52
CA PHE A 323 -1.74 12.96 -54.65
C PHE A 323 -0.22 12.93 -54.62
N GLY A 324 0.34 12.89 -53.42
CA GLY A 324 1.79 12.82 -53.20
C GLY A 324 2.10 11.72 -52.17
N PHE A 325 3.13 10.93 -52.47
CA PHE A 325 3.71 10.00 -51.52
C PHE A 325 5.22 10.10 -51.58
N ALA A 326 5.86 10.21 -50.41
CA ALA A 326 7.30 10.28 -50.32
C ALA A 326 7.81 9.43 -49.13
N VAL A 327 8.94 8.75 -49.39
CA VAL A 327 9.72 8.07 -48.38
C VAL A 327 11.12 8.65 -48.40
N ALA A 328 11.64 9.11 -47.29
CA ALA A 328 12.97 9.70 -47.22
C ALA A 328 13.73 9.25 -45.98
N LEU A 329 15.05 9.07 -46.13
CA LEU A 329 15.94 8.96 -45.01
C LEU A 329 16.18 10.35 -44.42
N GLY A 330 15.86 10.54 -43.13
CA GLY A 330 16.00 11.81 -42.45
C GLY A 330 17.02 11.76 -41.32
N VAL A 331 17.70 12.85 -41.12
CA VAL A 331 18.60 13.13 -40.00
C VAL A 331 18.07 14.32 -39.24
N LYS A 332 17.81 14.18 -37.94
CA LYS A 332 17.43 15.31 -37.07
C LYS A 332 18.52 15.51 -36.03
N TRP A 333 19.16 16.67 -36.04
CA TRP A 333 20.21 17.02 -35.10
C TRP A 333 19.92 18.37 -34.45
N ASN A 334 19.87 18.38 -33.12
CA ASN A 334 19.72 19.62 -32.36
C ASN A 334 21.11 20.10 -31.91
N PHE A 335 21.46 21.33 -32.21
CA PHE A 335 22.77 21.93 -31.89
C PHE A 335 22.77 22.73 -30.59
N ASP A 336 21.97 22.32 -29.60
CA ASP A 336 21.88 22.96 -28.27
C ASP A 336 22.95 22.42 -27.28
N PHE A 337 24.21 22.40 -27.70
CA PHE A 337 25.31 21.76 -26.96
C PHE A 337 25.49 22.32 -25.55
N LEU A 338 25.42 23.65 -25.34
CA LEU A 338 25.59 24.27 -24.02
C LEU A 338 24.45 23.94 -23.08
N ALA A 339 23.21 24.03 -23.57
CA ALA A 339 22.06 23.64 -22.79
C ALA A 339 22.06 22.12 -22.44
N ASN A 340 22.54 21.31 -23.38
CA ASN A 340 22.66 19.87 -23.15
C ASN A 340 23.78 19.53 -22.17
N ALA A 341 24.89 20.26 -22.15
CA ALA A 341 25.92 20.12 -21.13
C ALA A 341 25.36 20.37 -19.72
N ALA A 342 24.55 21.41 -19.55
CA ALA A 342 23.87 21.70 -18.30
C ALA A 342 22.89 20.59 -17.88
N ARG A 343 22.14 20.00 -18.85
CA ARG A 343 21.25 18.85 -18.59
C ARG A 343 22.02 17.61 -18.15
N VAL A 344 23.18 17.35 -18.75
CA VAL A 344 24.07 16.25 -18.34
C VAL A 344 24.59 16.48 -16.93
N ALA A 345 25.13 17.66 -16.62
CA ALA A 345 25.62 18.00 -15.30
C ALA A 345 24.53 17.90 -14.24
N MET A 346 23.31 18.35 -14.53
CA MET A 346 22.15 18.18 -13.65
C MET A 346 21.83 16.68 -13.41
N ALA A 347 21.83 15.88 -14.45
CA ALA A 347 21.55 14.44 -14.32
C ALA A 347 22.64 13.70 -13.52
N GLU A 348 23.92 14.10 -13.68
CA GLU A 348 25.04 13.57 -12.89
C GLU A 348 24.92 13.95 -11.43
N SER A 349 24.57 15.21 -11.12
CA SER A 349 24.32 15.64 -9.74
C SER A 349 23.15 14.88 -9.09
N GLN A 350 22.07 14.62 -9.83
CA GLN A 350 20.95 13.80 -9.36
C GLN A 350 21.34 12.34 -9.15
N LEU A 351 22.27 11.80 -9.95
CA LEU A 351 22.82 10.47 -9.75
C LEU A 351 23.64 10.42 -8.46
N GLU A 352 24.49 11.39 -8.20
CA GLU A 352 25.27 11.46 -6.96
C GLU A 352 24.38 11.64 -5.73
N GLU A 353 23.34 12.45 -5.80
CA GLU A 353 22.30 12.54 -4.77
C GLU A 353 21.70 11.15 -4.47
N THR A 354 21.27 10.44 -5.51
CA THR A 354 20.65 9.10 -5.35
C THR A 354 21.64 8.09 -4.76
N ARG A 355 22.91 8.15 -5.12
CA ARG A 355 23.98 7.34 -4.51
C ARG A 355 24.21 7.67 -3.03
N ALA A 356 24.14 8.95 -2.67
CA ALA A 356 24.22 9.35 -1.27
C ALA A 356 23.01 8.83 -0.46
N LEU A 357 21.81 8.87 -1.04
CA LEU A 357 20.60 8.29 -0.43
C LEU A 357 20.69 6.76 -0.30
N GLU A 358 21.29 6.05 -1.27
CA GLU A 358 21.56 4.61 -1.14
C GLU A 358 22.49 4.31 0.05
N ARG A 359 23.57 5.08 0.22
CA ARG A 359 24.48 4.94 1.37
C ARG A 359 23.77 5.24 2.69
N LEU A 360 22.92 6.26 2.72
CA LEU A 360 22.08 6.60 3.88
C LEU A 360 21.12 5.46 4.21
N ALA A 361 20.45 4.88 3.22
CA ALA A 361 19.54 3.75 3.41
C ALA A 361 20.27 2.52 3.98
N LEU A 362 21.47 2.21 3.47
CA LEU A 362 22.31 1.12 3.98
C LEU A 362 22.76 1.33 5.43
N GLY A 363 23.20 2.54 5.77
CA GLY A 363 23.59 2.89 7.14
C GLY A 363 22.39 2.90 8.09
N GLY A 364 21.31 3.56 7.70
CA GLY A 364 20.06 3.63 8.48
C GLY A 364 19.48 2.24 8.75
N ALA A 365 19.46 1.38 7.72
CA ALA A 365 18.99 0.01 7.86
C ALA A 365 19.82 -0.80 8.88
N THR A 366 21.14 -0.61 8.89
CA THR A 366 22.01 -1.27 9.87
C THR A 366 21.63 -0.85 11.30
N THR A 367 21.51 0.46 11.54
CA THR A 367 21.14 1.01 12.85
C THR A 367 19.74 0.56 13.30
N GLU A 368 18.77 0.55 12.38
CA GLU A 368 17.41 0.09 12.69
C GLU A 368 17.37 -1.40 13.05
N VAL A 369 18.12 -2.25 12.32
CA VAL A 369 18.22 -3.68 12.65
C VAL A 369 18.88 -3.89 13.99
N GLU A 370 19.97 -3.17 14.29
CA GLU A 370 20.66 -3.27 15.57
C GLU A 370 19.75 -2.85 16.73
N THR A 371 19.02 -1.75 16.57
CA THR A 371 18.06 -1.25 17.57
C THR A 371 16.90 -2.23 17.77
N ALA A 372 16.29 -2.69 16.68
CA ALA A 372 15.19 -3.66 16.74
C ALA A 372 15.63 -5.00 17.34
N TYR A 373 16.86 -5.45 17.04
CA TYR A 373 17.42 -6.65 17.63
C TYR A 373 17.67 -6.49 19.14
N ALA A 374 18.25 -5.38 19.58
CA ALA A 374 18.46 -5.09 20.99
C ALA A 374 17.12 -5.07 21.75
N THR A 375 16.09 -4.45 21.18
CA THR A 375 14.73 -4.44 21.72
C THR A 375 14.15 -5.85 21.83
N ALA A 376 14.34 -6.69 20.81
CA ALA A 376 13.85 -8.08 20.84
C ALA A 376 14.58 -8.93 21.89
N VAL A 377 15.88 -8.74 22.08
CA VAL A 377 16.67 -9.41 23.12
C VAL A 377 16.20 -8.99 24.52
N GLU A 378 16.01 -7.69 24.75
CA GLU A 378 15.51 -7.14 26.01
C GLU A 378 14.08 -7.66 26.31
N ALA A 379 13.17 -7.55 25.33
CA ALA A 379 11.79 -8.01 25.49
C ALA A 379 11.71 -9.50 25.83
N LYS A 380 12.56 -10.33 25.20
CA LYS A 380 12.65 -11.75 25.51
C LYS A 380 13.13 -11.99 26.94
N ALA A 381 14.20 -11.33 27.37
CA ALA A 381 14.75 -11.47 28.71
C ALA A 381 13.74 -11.00 29.79
N ARG A 382 13.04 -9.92 29.54
CA ARG A 382 11.99 -9.37 30.41
C ARG A 382 10.82 -10.33 30.53
N GLU A 383 10.33 -10.87 29.41
CA GLU A 383 9.24 -11.85 29.39
C GLU A 383 9.62 -13.11 30.17
N GLU A 384 10.80 -13.69 29.94
CA GLU A 384 11.28 -14.86 30.68
C GLU A 384 11.41 -14.61 32.20
N SER A 385 11.76 -13.40 32.59
CA SER A 385 11.87 -13.02 34.01
C SER A 385 10.49 -12.88 34.65
N LEU A 386 9.53 -12.28 33.94
CA LEU A 386 8.14 -12.12 34.41
C LEU A 386 7.39 -13.43 34.45
N ASP A 387 7.62 -14.36 33.53
CA ASP A 387 7.10 -15.74 33.58
C ASP A 387 7.56 -16.47 34.85
N ARG A 388 8.86 -16.35 35.21
CA ARG A 388 9.37 -16.90 36.46
C ARG A 388 8.77 -16.22 37.69
N ALA A 389 8.61 -14.89 37.65
CA ALA A 389 8.01 -14.13 38.73
C ALA A 389 6.53 -14.49 38.93
N GLU A 390 5.76 -14.65 37.86
CA GLU A 390 4.36 -15.09 37.92
C GLU A 390 4.24 -16.48 38.55
N LYS A 391 5.05 -17.46 38.12
CA LYS A 391 5.12 -18.77 38.69
C LYS A 391 5.46 -18.77 40.19
N THR A 392 6.33 -17.86 40.60
CA THR A 392 6.72 -17.67 41.99
C THR A 392 5.60 -17.04 42.82
N ALA A 393 4.92 -16.00 42.28
CA ALA A 393 3.78 -15.39 42.95
C ALA A 393 2.63 -16.38 43.15
N ARG A 394 2.36 -17.26 42.16
CA ARG A 394 1.37 -18.34 42.26
C ARG A 394 1.69 -19.34 43.39
N LYS A 395 3.00 -19.71 43.49
CA LYS A 395 3.45 -20.58 44.62
C LYS A 395 3.35 -19.88 45.97
N TRP A 396 3.61 -18.55 46.00
CA TRP A 396 3.46 -17.76 47.23
C TRP A 396 2.01 -17.76 47.73
N ILE A 397 1.03 -17.54 46.86
CA ILE A 397 -0.40 -17.64 47.21
C ILE A 397 -0.70 -19.01 47.80
N ALA A 398 -0.32 -20.10 47.13
CA ALA A 398 -0.58 -21.44 47.60
C ALA A 398 0.08 -21.71 48.98
N SER A 399 1.29 -21.22 49.22
CA SER A 399 1.98 -21.36 50.50
C SER A 399 1.29 -20.62 51.63
N VAL A 400 0.81 -19.41 51.37
CA VAL A 400 0.06 -18.59 52.34
C VAL A 400 -1.30 -19.23 52.64
N GLN A 401 -2.01 -19.75 51.62
CA GLN A 401 -3.27 -20.49 51.81
C GLN A 401 -3.10 -21.69 52.71
N ASN A 402 -2.10 -22.53 52.45
CA ASN A 402 -1.80 -23.68 53.32
C ASN A 402 -1.46 -23.25 54.76
N SER A 403 -0.76 -22.14 54.95
CA SER A 403 -0.42 -21.62 56.28
C SER A 403 -1.66 -21.07 57.02
N ILE A 404 -2.64 -20.55 56.32
CA ILE A 404 -3.92 -20.14 56.88
C ILE A 404 -4.73 -21.36 57.31
N GLU A 405 -4.81 -22.40 56.48
CA GLU A 405 -5.49 -23.67 56.79
C GLU A 405 -4.89 -24.37 58.01
N LEU A 406 -3.57 -24.24 58.20
CA LEU A 406 -2.88 -24.71 59.38
C LEU A 406 -3.00 -23.81 60.61
N GLY A 407 -3.70 -22.68 60.50
CA GLY A 407 -3.94 -21.73 61.58
C GLY A 407 -2.70 -20.88 61.97
N SER A 408 -1.62 -20.91 61.16
CA SER A 408 -0.39 -20.16 61.45
C SER A 408 -0.36 -18.70 60.89
N LEU A 409 -1.25 -18.42 59.93
CA LEU A 409 -1.44 -17.06 59.38
C LEU A 409 -2.91 -16.68 59.39
N THR A 410 -3.17 -15.38 59.37
CA THR A 410 -4.52 -14.82 59.17
C THR A 410 -4.82 -14.62 57.70
N GLU A 411 -6.09 -14.55 57.32
CA GLU A 411 -6.54 -14.34 55.94
C GLU A 411 -6.04 -13.03 55.34
N GLN A 412 -5.79 -12.01 56.19
CA GLN A 412 -5.16 -10.75 55.81
C GLN A 412 -3.80 -10.95 55.09
N ALA A 413 -3.06 -12.04 55.38
CA ALA A 413 -1.79 -12.36 54.80
C ALA A 413 -1.91 -12.72 53.29
N LEU A 414 -3.10 -13.04 52.75
CA LEU A 414 -3.34 -13.29 51.33
C LEU A 414 -3.36 -12.01 50.48
N THR A 415 -3.61 -10.83 51.08
CA THR A 415 -3.79 -9.60 50.33
C THR A 415 -2.56 -9.23 49.49
N GLU A 416 -1.37 -9.25 50.05
CA GLU A 416 -0.12 -8.92 49.35
C GLU A 416 0.25 -9.94 48.26
N PRO A 417 0.21 -11.27 48.48
CA PRO A 417 0.44 -12.27 47.42
C PRO A 417 -0.56 -12.16 46.26
N LEU A 418 -1.84 -11.92 46.54
CA LEU A 418 -2.86 -11.74 45.49
C LEU A 418 -2.59 -10.48 44.66
N ARG A 419 -2.27 -9.36 45.31
CA ARG A 419 -1.88 -8.13 44.63
C ARG A 419 -0.62 -8.30 43.78
N ALA A 420 0.41 -8.96 44.31
CA ALA A 420 1.64 -9.24 43.61
C ALA A 420 1.38 -10.13 42.39
N TYR A 421 0.56 -11.18 42.55
CA TYR A 421 0.18 -12.06 41.45
C TYR A 421 -0.59 -11.30 40.36
N ALA A 422 -1.60 -10.53 40.72
CA ALA A 422 -2.38 -9.72 39.79
C ALA A 422 -1.46 -8.80 38.94
N ASN A 423 -0.56 -8.08 39.62
CA ASN A 423 0.32 -7.12 38.97
C ASN A 423 1.33 -7.85 38.03
N VAL A 424 1.98 -8.92 38.52
CA VAL A 424 2.98 -9.64 37.70
C VAL A 424 2.36 -10.36 36.51
N THR A 425 1.14 -10.89 36.64
CA THR A 425 0.44 -11.54 35.52
C THR A 425 0.10 -10.54 34.41
N VAL A 426 -0.41 -9.36 34.78
CA VAL A 426 -0.65 -8.30 33.80
C VAL A 426 0.66 -7.84 33.14
N GLN A 427 1.73 -7.63 33.93
CA GLN A 427 3.05 -7.28 33.39
C GLN A 427 3.62 -8.36 32.46
N HIS A 428 3.39 -9.63 32.76
CA HIS A 428 3.80 -10.75 31.90
C HIS A 428 3.04 -10.76 30.56
N LEU A 429 1.72 -10.52 30.56
CA LEU A 429 0.93 -10.39 29.34
C LEU A 429 1.40 -9.21 28.47
N ILE A 430 1.73 -8.06 29.10
CA ILE A 430 2.31 -6.92 28.40
C ILE A 430 3.67 -7.29 27.79
N ALA A 431 4.54 -7.99 28.55
CA ALA A 431 5.85 -8.41 28.05
C ALA A 431 5.74 -9.43 26.90
N LEU A 432 4.77 -10.32 26.93
CA LEU A 432 4.46 -11.23 25.81
C LEU A 432 4.04 -10.47 24.56
N MET A 433 3.17 -9.47 24.70
CA MET A 433 2.77 -8.61 23.60
C MET A 433 3.97 -7.83 23.06
N ASP A 434 4.78 -7.24 23.94
CA ASP A 434 5.98 -6.49 23.56
C ASP A 434 7.00 -7.37 22.83
N LEU A 435 7.19 -8.60 23.26
CA LEU A 435 8.08 -9.57 22.59
C LEU A 435 7.58 -9.88 21.17
N ASN A 436 6.28 -10.16 20.99
CA ASN A 436 5.70 -10.40 19.68
C ASN A 436 5.81 -9.18 18.77
N ASN A 437 5.58 -7.99 19.30
CA ASN A 437 5.74 -6.73 18.58
C ASN A 437 7.21 -6.44 18.23
N ALA A 438 8.15 -6.69 19.14
CA ALA A 438 9.58 -6.53 18.90
C ALA A 438 10.08 -7.49 17.80
N MET A 439 9.62 -8.74 17.79
CA MET A 439 9.91 -9.69 16.71
C MET A 439 9.31 -9.26 15.37
N SER A 440 8.11 -8.69 15.37
CA SER A 440 7.49 -8.11 14.17
C SER A 440 8.24 -6.88 13.67
N ALA A 441 8.71 -6.01 14.57
CA ALA A 441 9.53 -4.86 14.23
C ALA A 441 10.90 -5.27 13.67
N LEU A 442 11.52 -6.32 14.22
CA LEU A 442 12.78 -6.87 13.70
C LEU A 442 12.59 -7.48 12.31
N ALA A 443 11.44 -8.14 12.06
CA ALA A 443 11.09 -8.63 10.73
C ALA A 443 10.94 -7.48 9.73
N LEU A 444 10.28 -6.40 10.11
CA LEU A 444 10.13 -5.18 9.30
C LEU A 444 11.51 -4.53 9.04
N ALA A 445 12.32 -4.35 10.08
CA ALA A 445 13.66 -3.74 9.97
C ALA A 445 14.62 -4.56 9.10
N SER A 446 14.51 -5.89 9.11
CA SER A 446 15.31 -6.78 8.27
C SER A 446 14.73 -7.03 6.88
N GLY A 447 13.48 -6.64 6.62
CA GLY A 447 12.75 -6.98 5.40
C GLY A 447 12.47 -8.49 5.28
N TRP A 448 12.69 -9.27 6.34
CA TRP A 448 12.55 -10.72 6.35
C TRP A 448 11.35 -11.17 7.18
N ASP A 449 10.21 -11.33 6.53
CA ASP A 449 8.94 -11.68 7.19
C ASP A 449 8.98 -13.06 7.88
N GLY A 450 9.89 -13.95 7.51
CA GLY A 450 10.12 -15.23 8.18
C GLY A 450 10.65 -15.12 9.64
N ALA A 451 11.01 -13.93 10.08
CA ALA A 451 11.40 -13.63 11.45
C ALA A 451 10.21 -13.23 12.34
N ALA A 452 9.05 -12.93 11.74
CA ALA A 452 7.85 -12.55 12.47
C ALA A 452 7.05 -13.77 12.92
N PRO A 453 6.33 -13.70 14.04
CA PRO A 453 5.38 -14.74 14.45
C PRO A 453 4.27 -14.87 13.40
N LYS A 454 3.90 -16.12 13.13
CA LYS A 454 2.82 -16.47 12.17
C LYS A 454 1.48 -16.42 12.85
#